data_d4528f42a1ffa601a2672e53573c033f
#
_entry.id   d4528f42a1ffa601a2672e53573c033f
#
_cell.length_a   1.000
_cell.length_b   1.000
_cell.length_c   1.000
_cell.angle_alpha   90.00
_cell.angle_beta   90.00
_cell.angle_gamma   90.00
#
_symmetry.space_group_name_H-M   'P 1'
#
loop_
_entity.id
_entity.type
_entity.pdbx_description
1 polymer ?
#
loop_
_entity_poly.entity_id
_entity_poly.type
_entity_poly.pdbx_seq_one_letter_code
_entity_poly.pdbx_strand_id
1 'polypeptide(L)'
;NIGMVILSFGLLFEGIEIMGSVMKPLANSPIFVDMMVQVKHIPVLGVILGAVMTLVVQSSSATIAVLQNFASQPMPDGVTSVIGLTGAIPILLGDNIGTTITALLASIGQSKNAKRTAIAHSIFNISGSIVFVFIIPLFAKFVQFISPKGNEVDVISRQIANAHTAFNVFCTVIWLPLIPVMVKIVTTIIRGKDKTVVMDQAPQYLDDKMIGKPLPAMYLVSEEMKRLANYSEMMVSALKDSISGVGGSYARQQYENAYQTVKELQECISVYITKLFSSGMLTEQQSEQTAGFLFVTNNI
;
A
#
# COMPACT_ATOMS: atom_id res chain seq x y z
N ASN A 1 25.24 -12.88 2.25
CA ASN A 1 24.19 -11.86 2.43
C ASN A 1 24.59 -10.70 3.36
N ILE A 2 25.50 -10.90 4.36
CA ILE A 2 26.04 -9.82 5.19
C ILE A 2 26.82 -8.80 4.33
N GLY A 3 27.64 -9.27 3.38
CA GLY A 3 28.36 -8.41 2.47
C GLY A 3 27.45 -7.48 1.62
N MET A 4 26.29 -7.98 1.18
CA MET A 4 25.30 -7.15 0.47
C MET A 4 24.72 -6.05 1.37
N VAL A 5 24.49 -6.34 2.64
CA VAL A 5 23.99 -5.36 3.61
C VAL A 5 25.05 -4.26 3.81
N ILE A 6 26.31 -4.63 4.04
CA ILE A 6 27.41 -3.68 4.22
C ILE A 6 27.60 -2.83 2.96
N LEU A 7 27.57 -3.45 1.78
CA LEU A 7 27.68 -2.72 0.50
C LEU A 7 26.54 -1.73 0.31
N SER A 8 25.29 -2.14 0.60
CA SER A 8 24.12 -1.27 0.48
C SER A 8 24.21 -0.06 1.42
N PHE A 9 24.66 -0.26 2.65
CA PHE A 9 24.93 0.85 3.58
C PHE A 9 26.06 1.75 3.07
N GLY A 10 27.16 1.19 2.55
CA GLY A 10 28.24 1.97 1.97
C GLY A 10 27.77 2.85 0.81
N LEU A 11 27.00 2.29 -0.12
CA LEU A 11 26.40 3.04 -1.24
C LEU A 11 25.41 4.10 -0.78
N LEU A 12 24.65 3.86 0.29
CA LEU A 12 23.75 4.83 0.88
C LEU A 12 24.54 6.05 1.42
N PHE A 13 25.60 5.82 2.19
CA PHE A 13 26.43 6.91 2.74
C PHE A 13 27.17 7.67 1.66
N GLU A 14 27.71 7.01 0.65
CA GLU A 14 28.32 7.63 -0.52
C GLU A 14 27.30 8.53 -1.26
N GLY A 15 26.07 8.03 -1.46
CA GLY A 15 25.00 8.82 -2.08
C GLY A 15 24.67 10.09 -1.27
N ILE A 16 24.65 10.00 0.06
CA ILE A 16 24.43 11.16 0.95
C ILE A 16 25.59 12.15 0.84
N GLU A 17 26.84 11.70 0.74
CA GLU A 17 28.00 12.56 0.59
C GLU A 17 28.02 13.29 -0.76
N ILE A 18 27.73 12.57 -1.85
CA ILE A 18 27.59 13.15 -3.19
C ILE A 18 26.48 14.21 -3.19
N MET A 19 25.34 13.92 -2.57
CA MET A 19 24.21 14.86 -2.44
C MET A 19 24.64 16.13 -1.71
N GLY A 20 25.40 15.99 -0.62
CA GLY A 20 25.97 17.14 0.12
C GLY A 20 26.88 18.01 -0.74
N SER A 21 27.72 17.41 -1.56
CA SER A 21 28.61 18.15 -2.44
C SER A 21 27.86 18.96 -3.51
N VAL A 22 26.73 18.44 -4.01
CA VAL A 22 25.86 19.14 -4.99
C VAL A 22 25.05 20.25 -4.31
N MET A 23 24.71 20.12 -3.03
CA MET A 23 23.94 21.13 -2.30
C MET A 23 24.76 22.35 -1.89
N LYS A 24 26.07 22.22 -1.66
CA LYS A 24 26.94 23.33 -1.25
C LYS A 24 26.89 24.58 -2.17
N PRO A 25 26.92 24.46 -3.51
CA PRO A 25 26.76 25.61 -4.39
C PRO A 25 25.40 26.29 -4.28
N LEU A 26 24.32 25.52 -4.04
CA LEU A 26 22.97 26.05 -3.90
C LEU A 26 22.83 26.91 -2.64
N ALA A 27 23.45 26.51 -1.53
CA ALA A 27 23.45 27.28 -0.29
C ALA A 27 24.11 28.67 -0.45
N ASN A 28 24.97 28.84 -1.45
CA ASN A 28 25.62 30.13 -1.76
C ASN A 28 24.91 30.91 -2.90
N SER A 29 23.83 30.36 -3.47
CA SER A 29 23.06 31.03 -4.51
C SER A 29 22.10 32.06 -3.87
N PRO A 30 22.21 33.37 -4.23
CA PRO A 30 21.32 34.40 -3.67
C PRO A 30 19.85 34.10 -3.91
N ILE A 31 19.50 33.61 -5.10
CA ILE A 31 18.12 33.25 -5.46
C ILE A 31 17.59 32.15 -4.55
N PHE A 32 18.44 31.17 -4.26
CA PHE A 32 18.03 30.04 -3.43
C PHE A 32 17.92 30.43 -1.96
N VAL A 33 18.82 31.25 -1.45
CA VAL A 33 18.77 31.81 -0.09
C VAL A 33 17.51 32.65 0.09
N ASP A 34 17.21 33.56 -0.84
CA ASP A 34 15.99 34.36 -0.80
C ASP A 34 14.72 33.50 -0.81
N MET A 35 14.69 32.44 -1.59
CA MET A 35 13.58 31.50 -1.61
C MET A 35 13.41 30.78 -0.24
N MET A 36 14.51 30.40 0.39
CA MET A 36 14.47 29.79 1.71
C MET A 36 14.06 30.77 2.83
N VAL A 37 14.45 32.03 2.72
CA VAL A 37 13.97 33.10 3.63
C VAL A 37 12.44 33.25 3.48
N GLN A 38 11.90 33.22 2.27
CA GLN A 38 10.48 33.25 2.04
C GLN A 38 9.76 32.03 2.64
N VAL A 39 10.31 30.85 2.49
CA VAL A 39 9.78 29.61 3.10
C VAL A 39 9.72 29.71 4.63
N LYS A 40 10.73 30.33 5.27
CA LYS A 40 10.75 30.58 6.71
C LYS A 40 9.65 31.53 7.18
N HIS A 41 9.30 32.54 6.35
CA HIS A 41 8.26 33.52 6.67
C HIS A 41 6.86 33.08 6.25
N ILE A 42 6.74 32.19 5.25
CA ILE A 42 5.47 31.70 4.71
C ILE A 42 5.45 30.15 4.81
N PRO A 43 5.02 29.59 5.95
CA PRO A 43 5.06 28.13 6.19
C PRO A 43 4.35 27.31 5.11
N VAL A 44 3.26 27.85 4.54
CA VAL A 44 2.52 27.17 3.46
C VAL A 44 3.38 26.92 2.22
N LEU A 45 4.30 27.83 1.90
CA LEU A 45 5.25 27.66 0.79
C LEU A 45 6.21 26.50 1.06
N GLY A 46 6.67 26.35 2.31
CA GLY A 46 7.48 25.22 2.75
C GLY A 46 6.75 23.89 2.63
N VAL A 47 5.47 23.86 3.03
CA VAL A 47 4.62 22.66 2.88
C VAL A 47 4.47 22.28 1.41
N ILE A 48 4.19 23.24 0.52
CA ILE A 48 4.07 22.99 -0.92
C ILE A 48 5.40 22.46 -1.47
N LEU A 49 6.52 23.10 -1.10
CA LEU A 49 7.85 22.68 -1.56
C LEU A 49 8.16 21.23 -1.14
N GLY A 50 7.95 20.88 0.14
CA GLY A 50 8.18 19.52 0.63
C GLY A 50 7.28 18.50 -0.07
N ALA A 51 6.00 18.82 -0.26
CA ALA A 51 5.06 17.93 -0.95
C ALA A 51 5.47 17.69 -2.42
N VAL A 52 5.87 18.74 -3.15
CA VAL A 52 6.34 18.62 -4.53
C VAL A 52 7.65 17.85 -4.61
N MET A 53 8.61 18.11 -3.72
CA MET A 53 9.86 17.36 -3.68
C MET A 53 9.61 15.86 -3.50
N THR A 54 8.76 15.49 -2.56
CA THR A 54 8.46 14.08 -2.28
C THR A 54 7.66 13.43 -3.41
N LEU A 55 6.76 14.17 -4.04
CA LEU A 55 6.03 13.70 -5.22
C LEU A 55 6.99 13.35 -6.38
N VAL A 56 8.01 14.18 -6.60
CA VAL A 56 9.00 13.97 -7.68
C VAL A 56 9.96 12.84 -7.32
N VAL A 57 10.51 12.86 -6.12
CA VAL A 57 11.50 11.88 -5.63
C VAL A 57 10.85 10.52 -5.30
N GLN A 58 9.57 10.51 -4.94
CA GLN A 58 8.79 9.34 -4.52
C GLN A 58 9.42 8.58 -3.32
N SER A 59 10.22 9.27 -2.53
CA SER A 59 10.88 8.71 -1.34
C SER A 59 10.99 9.80 -0.26
N SER A 60 10.20 9.68 0.79
CA SER A 60 10.26 10.60 1.94
C SER A 60 11.63 10.55 2.64
N SER A 61 12.22 9.36 2.77
CA SER A 61 13.54 9.24 3.38
C SER A 61 14.61 10.00 2.59
N ALA A 62 14.56 9.94 1.25
CA ALA A 62 15.46 10.69 0.39
C ALA A 62 15.20 12.20 0.48
N THR A 63 13.94 12.63 0.48
CA THR A 63 13.57 14.05 0.63
C THR A 63 14.03 14.59 1.98
N ILE A 64 13.84 13.86 3.08
CA ILE A 64 14.33 14.25 4.41
C ILE A 64 15.85 14.31 4.45
N ALA A 65 16.56 13.38 3.80
CA ALA A 65 18.02 13.42 3.73
C ALA A 65 18.52 14.65 2.95
N VAL A 66 17.86 15.03 1.85
CA VAL A 66 18.12 16.28 1.13
C VAL A 66 17.90 17.49 2.04
N LEU A 67 16.77 17.54 2.74
CA LEU A 67 16.45 18.62 3.67
C LEU A 67 17.46 18.74 4.81
N GLN A 68 17.86 17.62 5.41
CA GLN A 68 18.89 17.57 6.46
C GLN A 68 20.23 18.08 5.96
N ASN A 69 20.66 17.62 4.78
CA ASN A 69 21.91 18.01 4.18
C ASN A 69 21.93 19.51 3.85
N PHE A 70 20.83 20.01 3.30
CA PHE A 70 20.68 21.43 3.01
C PHE A 70 20.66 22.28 4.29
N ALA A 71 19.87 21.87 5.30
CA ALA A 71 19.80 22.57 6.58
C ALA A 71 21.15 22.60 7.33
N SER A 72 22.02 21.61 7.11
CA SER A 72 23.37 21.58 7.67
C SER A 72 24.38 22.50 6.96
N GLN A 73 23.95 23.23 5.91
CA GLN A 73 24.85 24.25 5.32
C GLN A 73 24.89 25.48 6.20
N PRO A 74 26.10 25.99 6.53
CA PRO A 74 26.24 27.17 7.38
C PRO A 74 25.94 28.46 6.61
N MET A 75 25.37 29.43 7.31
CA MET A 75 25.41 30.85 6.91
C MET A 75 26.86 31.38 6.97
N PRO A 76 27.14 32.57 6.47
CA PRO A 76 28.50 33.18 6.53
C PRO A 76 29.10 33.29 7.95
N ASP A 77 28.30 33.21 8.99
CA ASP A 77 28.72 33.18 10.38
C ASP A 77 29.31 31.82 10.82
N GLY A 78 29.18 30.78 10.00
CA GLY A 78 29.68 29.42 10.24
C GLY A 78 28.94 28.64 11.33
N VAL A 79 27.88 29.19 11.95
CA VAL A 79 27.20 28.64 13.13
C VAL A 79 25.71 28.44 12.90
N THR A 80 25.09 29.35 12.16
CA THR A 80 23.66 29.37 11.88
C THR A 80 23.33 28.54 10.62
N SER A 81 22.24 27.81 10.68
CA SER A 81 21.72 27.05 9.52
C SER A 81 21.08 28.00 8.48
N VAL A 82 21.25 27.69 7.20
CA VAL A 82 20.63 28.44 6.08
C VAL A 82 19.12 28.55 6.23
N ILE A 83 18.44 27.50 6.70
CA ILE A 83 16.97 27.48 6.84
C ILE A 83 16.48 27.52 8.27
N GLY A 84 17.26 26.97 9.22
CA GLY A 84 16.88 26.81 10.60
C GLY A 84 15.76 25.80 10.81
N LEU A 85 15.52 25.38 12.07
CA LEU A 85 14.52 24.36 12.38
C LEU A 85 13.10 24.83 12.05
N THR A 86 12.77 26.09 12.30
CA THR A 86 11.43 26.65 12.02
C THR A 86 11.11 26.72 10.52
N GLY A 87 12.12 26.84 9.65
CA GLY A 87 11.95 26.76 8.21
C GLY A 87 11.95 25.32 7.68
N ALA A 88 12.68 24.42 8.32
CA ALA A 88 12.71 23.00 7.94
C ALA A 88 11.41 22.25 8.27
N ILE A 89 10.75 22.58 9.40
CA ILE A 89 9.49 21.92 9.82
C ILE A 89 8.40 22.01 8.75
N PRO A 90 8.06 23.15 8.13
CA PRO A 90 7.07 23.22 7.06
C PRO A 90 7.38 22.29 5.89
N ILE A 91 8.63 22.20 5.48
CA ILE A 91 9.05 21.30 4.37
C ILE A 91 8.86 19.84 4.78
N LEU A 92 9.20 19.48 6.01
CA LEU A 92 8.97 18.15 6.58
C LEU A 92 7.47 17.81 6.62
N LEU A 93 6.60 18.74 7.01
CA LEU A 93 5.15 18.54 6.98
C LEU A 93 4.64 18.31 5.55
N GLY A 94 5.19 19.04 4.58
CA GLY A 94 4.93 18.86 3.17
C GLY A 94 5.39 17.49 2.66
N ASP A 95 6.56 17.03 3.04
CA ASP A 95 7.07 15.69 2.73
C ASP A 95 6.10 14.59 3.17
N ASN A 96 5.58 14.69 4.38
CA ASN A 96 4.59 13.74 4.88
C ASN A 96 3.30 13.75 4.04
N ILE A 97 2.82 14.91 3.58
CA ILE A 97 1.68 15.00 2.66
C ILE A 97 2.04 14.38 1.30
N GLY A 98 3.21 14.72 0.76
CA GLY A 98 3.69 14.21 -0.54
C GLY A 98 3.76 12.69 -0.59
N THR A 99 4.20 12.06 0.49
CA THR A 99 4.26 10.60 0.63
C THR A 99 2.90 9.93 0.41
N THR A 100 1.79 10.59 0.77
CA THR A 100 0.45 10.02 0.61
C THR A 100 0.01 9.91 -0.84
N ILE A 101 0.55 10.74 -1.73
CA ILE A 101 0.22 10.74 -3.16
C ILE A 101 0.66 9.41 -3.80
N THR A 102 1.80 8.86 -3.40
CA THR A 102 2.26 7.55 -3.89
C THR A 102 1.29 6.44 -3.52
N ALA A 103 0.76 6.44 -2.29
CA ALA A 103 -0.25 5.49 -1.84
C ALA A 103 -1.59 5.67 -2.59
N LEU A 104 -2.01 6.91 -2.85
CA LEU A 104 -3.21 7.19 -3.65
C LEU A 104 -3.06 6.70 -5.08
N LEU A 105 -1.92 6.95 -5.74
CA LEU A 105 -1.64 6.46 -7.09
C LEU A 105 -1.62 4.92 -7.13
N ALA A 106 -0.96 4.27 -6.16
CA ALA A 106 -0.92 2.81 -6.05
C ALA A 106 -2.31 2.19 -5.80
N SER A 107 -3.27 2.95 -5.26
CA SER A 107 -4.63 2.49 -5.01
C SER A 107 -5.55 2.53 -6.24
N ILE A 108 -5.11 3.16 -7.34
CA ILE A 108 -5.87 3.23 -8.59
C ILE A 108 -6.01 1.80 -9.15
N GLY A 109 -7.23 1.41 -9.49
CA GLY A 109 -7.53 0.04 -9.95
C GLY A 109 -7.63 -1.02 -8.84
N GLN A 110 -7.28 -0.69 -7.60
CA GLN A 110 -7.32 -1.62 -6.47
C GLN A 110 -8.71 -1.73 -5.82
N SER A 111 -8.83 -2.66 -4.86
CA SER A 111 -10.02 -2.87 -4.05
C SER A 111 -10.46 -1.60 -3.30
N LYS A 112 -11.73 -1.55 -2.90
CA LYS A 112 -12.25 -0.41 -2.10
C LYS A 112 -11.52 -0.27 -0.76
N ASN A 113 -11.11 -1.37 -0.16
CA ASN A 113 -10.37 -1.36 1.09
C ASN A 113 -8.95 -0.79 0.88
N ALA A 114 -8.27 -1.12 -0.23
CA ALA A 114 -6.98 -0.50 -0.57
C ALA A 114 -7.12 1.02 -0.78
N LYS A 115 -8.16 1.47 -1.49
CA LYS A 115 -8.47 2.90 -1.65
C LYS A 115 -8.77 3.59 -0.32
N ARG A 116 -9.54 2.93 0.57
CA ARG A 116 -9.83 3.44 1.93
C ARG A 116 -8.55 3.61 2.75
N THR A 117 -7.63 2.65 2.67
CA THR A 117 -6.33 2.71 3.36
C THR A 117 -5.49 3.87 2.84
N ALA A 118 -5.42 4.07 1.52
CA ALA A 118 -4.70 5.20 0.92
C ALA A 118 -5.28 6.56 1.35
N ILE A 119 -6.61 6.68 1.39
CA ILE A 119 -7.30 7.89 1.87
C ILE A 119 -7.08 8.08 3.37
N ALA A 120 -7.13 7.01 4.19
CA ALA A 120 -6.83 7.10 5.62
C ALA A 120 -5.41 7.64 5.86
N HIS A 121 -4.42 7.14 5.10
CA HIS A 121 -3.05 7.63 5.15
C HIS A 121 -2.97 9.12 4.78
N SER A 122 -3.71 9.56 3.75
CA SER A 122 -3.78 10.98 3.38
C SER A 122 -4.42 11.84 4.46
N ILE A 123 -5.53 11.41 5.04
CA ILE A 123 -6.22 12.14 6.12
C ILE A 123 -5.30 12.27 7.34
N PHE A 124 -4.60 11.20 7.72
CA PHE A 124 -3.65 11.19 8.84
C PHE A 124 -2.59 12.28 8.65
N ASN A 125 -1.91 12.30 7.51
CA ASN A 125 -0.81 13.25 7.25
C ASN A 125 -1.30 14.68 7.03
N ILE A 126 -2.39 14.88 6.26
CA ILE A 126 -2.94 16.21 5.98
C ILE A 126 -3.47 16.86 7.27
N SER A 127 -4.27 16.12 8.05
CA SER A 127 -4.83 16.66 9.30
C SER A 127 -3.74 16.99 10.32
N GLY A 128 -2.75 16.12 10.46
CA GLY A 128 -1.58 16.38 11.30
C GLY A 128 -0.83 17.62 10.83
N SER A 129 -0.50 17.71 9.54
CA SER A 129 0.22 18.86 8.98
C SER A 129 -0.54 20.17 9.17
N ILE A 130 -1.86 20.17 8.99
CA ILE A 130 -2.69 21.37 9.26
C ILE A 130 -2.53 21.83 10.70
N VAL A 131 -2.65 20.92 11.68
CA VAL A 131 -2.51 21.27 13.09
C VAL A 131 -1.11 21.80 13.39
N PHE A 132 -0.07 21.08 12.92
CA PHE A 132 1.31 21.44 13.25
C PHE A 132 1.78 22.73 12.58
N VAL A 133 1.26 23.11 11.41
CA VAL A 133 1.56 24.41 10.77
C VAL A 133 1.22 25.58 11.69
N PHE A 134 0.13 25.50 12.46
CA PHE A 134 -0.26 26.58 13.38
C PHE A 134 0.58 26.64 14.65
N ILE A 135 1.27 25.57 15.00
CA ILE A 135 2.07 25.49 16.24
C ILE A 135 3.57 25.32 15.99
N ILE A 136 4.07 25.64 14.77
CA ILE A 136 5.49 25.51 14.40
C ILE A 136 6.44 26.04 15.49
N PRO A 137 6.28 27.26 16.04
CA PRO A 137 7.22 27.76 17.04
C PRO A 137 7.23 26.94 18.34
N LEU A 138 6.07 26.46 18.77
CA LEU A 138 5.95 25.60 19.95
C LEU A 138 6.56 24.23 19.69
N PHE A 139 6.28 23.65 18.53
CA PHE A 139 6.83 22.37 18.12
C PHE A 139 8.35 22.41 17.96
N ALA A 140 8.89 23.48 17.36
CA ALA A 140 10.33 23.68 17.25
C ALA A 140 11.03 23.73 18.61
N LYS A 141 10.45 24.44 19.60
CA LYS A 141 10.97 24.47 20.99
C LYS A 141 10.97 23.08 21.63
N PHE A 142 9.89 22.32 21.44
CA PHE A 142 9.81 20.93 21.92
C PHE A 142 10.88 20.04 21.28
N VAL A 143 11.06 20.13 19.97
CA VAL A 143 12.09 19.36 19.25
C VAL A 143 13.50 19.75 19.72
N GLN A 144 13.78 21.04 19.91
CA GLN A 144 15.06 21.51 20.46
C GLN A 144 15.30 21.00 21.90
N PHE A 145 14.25 20.89 22.70
CA PHE A 145 14.33 20.36 24.06
C PHE A 145 14.75 18.88 24.10
N ILE A 146 14.20 18.05 23.19
CA ILE A 146 14.50 16.61 23.11
C ILE A 146 15.74 16.28 22.28
N SER A 147 16.39 17.29 21.67
CA SER A 147 17.52 17.11 20.77
C SER A 147 18.86 17.50 21.43
N PRO A 148 20.00 17.04 20.87
CA PRO A 148 21.31 17.48 21.31
C PRO A 148 21.44 19.01 21.25
N LYS A 149 22.24 19.55 22.13
CA LYS A 149 22.58 20.98 22.18
C LYS A 149 23.92 21.24 21.49
N GLY A 150 24.04 22.33 20.78
CA GLY A 150 25.23 22.73 20.05
C GLY A 150 24.95 23.90 19.11
N ASN A 151 25.91 24.20 18.22
CA ASN A 151 25.66 25.15 17.16
C ASN A 151 24.54 24.65 16.27
N GLU A 152 23.72 25.54 15.75
CA GLU A 152 22.54 25.16 14.96
C GLU A 152 22.91 24.23 13.80
N VAL A 153 23.97 24.58 13.05
CA VAL A 153 24.44 23.81 11.89
C VAL A 153 24.83 22.37 12.22
N ASP A 154 25.37 22.14 13.43
CA ASP A 154 25.85 20.81 13.86
C ASP A 154 24.72 19.89 14.31
N VAL A 155 23.64 20.46 14.87
CA VAL A 155 22.56 19.70 15.49
C VAL A 155 21.28 19.62 14.65
N ILE A 156 21.13 20.49 13.64
CA ILE A 156 19.89 20.65 12.89
C ILE A 156 19.45 19.38 12.17
N SER A 157 20.38 18.62 11.62
CA SER A 157 20.06 17.35 10.97
C SER A 157 19.37 16.39 11.94
N ARG A 158 19.89 16.29 13.17
CA ARG A 158 19.28 15.49 14.23
C ARG A 158 17.93 16.05 14.69
N GLN A 159 17.82 17.37 14.77
CA GLN A 159 16.56 18.04 15.11
C GLN A 159 15.48 17.77 14.07
N ILE A 160 15.81 17.77 12.77
CA ILE A 160 14.87 17.42 11.70
C ILE A 160 14.41 15.96 11.83
N ALA A 161 15.33 15.03 12.10
CA ALA A 161 14.97 13.62 12.35
C ALA A 161 14.05 13.46 13.55
N ASN A 162 14.35 14.15 14.65
CA ASN A 162 13.52 14.15 15.86
C ASN A 162 12.15 14.81 15.61
N ALA A 163 12.09 15.89 14.82
CA ALA A 163 10.83 16.52 14.42
C ALA A 163 9.96 15.54 13.59
N HIS A 164 10.56 14.83 12.65
CA HIS A 164 9.83 13.84 11.84
C HIS A 164 9.27 12.71 12.71
N THR A 165 10.08 12.17 13.61
CA THR A 165 9.65 11.13 14.56
C THR A 165 8.55 11.65 15.48
N ALA A 166 8.75 12.82 16.10
CA ALA A 166 7.77 13.41 17.01
C ALA A 166 6.43 13.70 16.34
N PHE A 167 6.44 14.26 15.13
CA PHE A 167 5.22 14.48 14.33
C PHE A 167 4.42 13.18 14.17
N ASN A 168 5.08 12.12 13.70
CA ASN A 168 4.40 10.85 13.46
C ASN A 168 3.89 10.21 14.76
N VAL A 169 4.66 10.29 15.85
CA VAL A 169 4.24 9.78 17.16
C VAL A 169 3.04 10.55 17.69
N PHE A 170 3.05 11.88 17.66
CA PHE A 170 1.91 12.70 18.12
C PHE A 170 0.66 12.42 17.28
N CYS A 171 0.78 12.39 15.94
CA CYS A 171 -0.34 12.06 15.07
C CYS A 171 -0.89 10.65 15.37
N THR A 172 -0.03 9.68 15.62
CA THR A 172 -0.44 8.31 15.96
C THR A 172 -1.19 8.28 17.29
N VAL A 173 -0.68 8.95 18.34
CA VAL A 173 -1.32 9.01 19.66
C VAL A 173 -2.70 9.66 19.57
N ILE A 174 -2.85 10.72 18.74
CA ILE A 174 -4.13 11.41 18.55
C ILE A 174 -5.10 10.53 17.75
N TRP A 175 -4.65 9.91 16.65
CA TRP A 175 -5.52 9.14 15.78
C TRP A 175 -5.86 7.75 16.32
N LEU A 176 -5.05 7.17 17.22
CA LEU A 176 -5.28 5.83 17.78
C LEU A 176 -6.67 5.70 18.42
N PRO A 177 -7.12 6.57 19.33
CA PRO A 177 -8.48 6.52 19.87
C PRO A 177 -9.55 6.93 18.85
N LEU A 178 -9.18 7.63 17.77
CA LEU A 178 -10.07 8.10 16.70
C LEU A 178 -10.17 7.15 15.50
N ILE A 179 -9.62 5.94 15.58
CA ILE A 179 -9.74 4.93 14.51
C ILE A 179 -11.19 4.72 14.06
N PRO A 180 -12.21 4.59 14.94
CA PRO A 180 -13.60 4.46 14.49
C PRO A 180 -14.09 5.65 13.66
N VAL A 181 -13.63 6.86 13.97
CA VAL A 181 -13.95 8.08 13.21
C VAL A 181 -13.27 8.02 11.83
N MET A 182 -11.99 7.64 11.78
CA MET A 182 -11.26 7.45 10.52
C MET A 182 -11.97 6.45 9.62
N VAL A 183 -12.36 5.28 10.15
CA VAL A 183 -13.10 4.25 9.42
C VAL A 183 -14.42 4.81 8.88
N LYS A 184 -15.17 5.58 9.69
CA LYS A 184 -16.41 6.21 9.25
C LYS A 184 -16.18 7.20 8.10
N ILE A 185 -15.13 8.02 8.19
CA ILE A 185 -14.78 9.00 7.13
C ILE A 185 -14.45 8.26 5.83
N VAL A 186 -13.51 7.31 5.83
CA VAL A 186 -13.06 6.63 4.61
C VAL A 186 -14.15 5.76 3.98
N THR A 187 -15.03 5.15 4.79
CA THR A 187 -16.18 4.38 4.28
C THR A 187 -17.28 5.26 3.72
N THR A 188 -17.39 6.51 4.19
CA THR A 188 -18.31 7.50 3.63
C THR A 188 -17.80 8.03 2.28
N ILE A 189 -16.49 8.24 2.15
CA ILE A 189 -15.84 8.69 0.91
C ILE A 189 -15.89 7.56 -0.14
N ILE A 190 -15.42 6.37 0.22
CA ILE A 190 -15.43 5.18 -0.65
C ILE A 190 -16.57 4.26 -0.20
N ARG A 191 -17.74 4.46 -0.78
CA ARG A 191 -18.97 3.74 -0.43
C ARG A 191 -19.00 2.32 -1.01
N GLY A 192 -19.76 1.45 -0.34
CA GLY A 192 -20.05 0.08 -0.77
C GLY A 192 -18.99 -0.91 -0.27
N LYS A 193 -19.27 -2.18 -0.49
CA LYS A 193 -18.34 -3.29 -0.22
C LYS A 193 -17.59 -3.63 -1.51
N ASP A 194 -16.39 -4.14 -1.40
CA ASP A 194 -15.79 -4.86 -2.52
C ASP A 194 -16.80 -5.96 -2.92
N LYS A 195 -16.95 -6.20 -4.20
CA LYS A 195 -17.60 -7.41 -4.65
C LYS A 195 -16.68 -8.57 -4.22
N THR A 196 -16.81 -8.98 -2.97
CA THR A 196 -16.36 -10.32 -2.60
C THR A 196 -17.27 -11.22 -3.42
N VAL A 197 -16.78 -11.81 -4.46
CA VAL A 197 -17.34 -13.05 -4.94
C VAL A 197 -17.07 -13.98 -3.76
N VAL A 198 -18.09 -14.18 -2.92
CA VAL A 198 -18.09 -15.28 -1.97
C VAL A 198 -18.20 -16.50 -2.89
N MET A 199 -17.05 -17.07 -3.22
CA MET A 199 -16.99 -18.31 -3.92
C MET A 199 -17.43 -19.34 -2.90
N ASP A 200 -18.62 -19.87 -3.11
CA ASP A 200 -19.11 -20.96 -2.28
C ASP A 200 -18.35 -22.22 -2.72
N GLN A 201 -17.37 -22.58 -1.91
CA GLN A 201 -16.47 -23.71 -2.18
C GLN A 201 -17.22 -25.04 -2.06
N ALA A 202 -18.29 -25.09 -1.28
CA ALA A 202 -19.09 -26.29 -1.14
C ALA A 202 -19.88 -26.61 -2.43
N PRO A 203 -20.00 -27.90 -2.80
CA PRO A 203 -20.86 -28.29 -3.91
C PRO A 203 -22.33 -27.95 -3.58
N GLN A 204 -23.03 -27.32 -4.54
CA GLN A 204 -24.42 -26.86 -4.34
C GLN A 204 -25.44 -27.85 -4.86
N TYR A 205 -25.09 -28.62 -5.87
CA TYR A 205 -26.02 -29.50 -6.56
C TYR A 205 -25.84 -30.99 -6.21
N LEU A 206 -24.62 -31.39 -5.78
CA LEU A 206 -24.35 -32.81 -5.50
C LEU A 206 -25.13 -33.28 -4.28
N ASP A 207 -26.01 -34.28 -4.44
CA ASP A 207 -26.82 -34.91 -3.37
C ASP A 207 -26.60 -36.42 -3.37
N ASP A 208 -25.95 -36.93 -2.33
CA ASP A 208 -25.66 -38.36 -2.17
C ASP A 208 -26.96 -39.24 -2.16
N LYS A 209 -28.13 -38.68 -1.86
CA LYS A 209 -29.41 -39.38 -1.93
C LYS A 209 -29.82 -39.71 -3.36
N MET A 210 -29.23 -39.05 -4.35
CA MET A 210 -29.55 -39.29 -5.76
C MET A 210 -28.64 -40.32 -6.43
N ILE A 211 -27.60 -40.84 -5.77
CA ILE A 211 -26.68 -41.84 -6.31
C ILE A 211 -27.38 -43.07 -6.83
N GLY A 212 -28.47 -43.53 -6.15
CA GLY A 212 -29.31 -44.65 -6.60
C GLY A 212 -30.26 -44.33 -7.78
N LYS A 213 -30.24 -43.09 -8.31
CA LYS A 213 -31.09 -42.63 -9.42
C LYS A 213 -30.19 -42.02 -10.48
N PRO A 214 -29.69 -42.80 -11.46
CA PRO A 214 -28.64 -42.37 -12.41
C PRO A 214 -28.92 -41.06 -13.14
N LEU A 215 -30.09 -40.91 -13.76
CA LEU A 215 -30.44 -39.73 -14.55
C LEU A 215 -30.45 -38.42 -13.73
N PRO A 216 -31.17 -38.35 -12.57
CA PRO A 216 -31.07 -37.20 -11.69
C PRO A 216 -29.65 -36.93 -11.19
N ALA A 217 -28.89 -37.96 -10.81
CA ALA A 217 -27.53 -37.80 -10.33
C ALA A 217 -26.59 -37.22 -11.41
N MET A 218 -26.69 -37.71 -12.64
CA MET A 218 -25.92 -37.17 -13.79
C MET A 218 -26.30 -35.72 -14.10
N TYR A 219 -27.60 -35.38 -13.98
CA TYR A 219 -28.03 -33.98 -14.13
C TYR A 219 -27.39 -33.07 -13.07
N LEU A 220 -27.36 -33.48 -11.82
CA LEU A 220 -26.74 -32.73 -10.72
C LEU A 220 -25.23 -32.56 -10.95
N VAL A 221 -24.54 -33.59 -11.44
CA VAL A 221 -23.14 -33.50 -11.85
C VAL A 221 -22.97 -32.46 -12.96
N SER A 222 -23.84 -32.45 -13.97
CA SER A 222 -23.80 -31.47 -15.06
C SER A 222 -23.96 -30.03 -14.56
N GLU A 223 -24.85 -29.78 -13.59
CA GLU A 223 -25.02 -28.44 -13.02
C GLU A 223 -23.80 -28.02 -12.19
N GLU A 224 -23.19 -28.94 -11.43
CA GLU A 224 -21.96 -28.63 -10.70
C GLU A 224 -20.76 -28.38 -11.64
N MET A 225 -20.67 -29.11 -12.77
CA MET A 225 -19.66 -28.87 -13.81
C MET A 225 -19.80 -27.49 -14.46
N LYS A 226 -21.02 -26.98 -14.64
CA LYS A 226 -21.22 -25.59 -15.12
C LYS A 226 -20.64 -24.58 -14.14
N ARG A 227 -20.80 -24.81 -12.82
CA ARG A 227 -20.16 -23.96 -11.80
C ARG A 227 -18.65 -24.06 -11.88
N LEU A 228 -18.10 -25.26 -11.99
CA LEU A 228 -16.66 -25.48 -12.17
C LEU A 228 -16.12 -24.69 -13.37
N ALA A 229 -16.80 -24.77 -14.54
CA ALA A 229 -16.41 -24.03 -15.73
C ALA A 229 -16.44 -22.50 -15.51
N ASN A 230 -17.47 -21.97 -14.86
CA ASN A 230 -17.57 -20.54 -14.54
C ASN A 230 -16.42 -20.07 -13.63
N TYR A 231 -16.07 -20.85 -12.61
CA TYR A 231 -14.94 -20.50 -11.74
C TYR A 231 -13.59 -20.62 -12.45
N SER A 232 -13.45 -21.55 -13.39
CA SER A 232 -12.25 -21.67 -14.23
C SER A 232 -12.11 -20.47 -15.17
N GLU A 233 -13.19 -19.97 -15.76
CA GLU A 233 -13.19 -18.74 -16.55
C GLU A 233 -12.79 -17.52 -15.69
N MET A 234 -13.33 -17.41 -14.47
CA MET A 234 -12.96 -16.37 -13.52
C MET A 234 -11.47 -16.47 -13.14
N MET A 235 -10.95 -17.66 -12.92
CA MET A 235 -9.54 -17.91 -12.62
C MET A 235 -8.64 -17.43 -13.77
N VAL A 236 -8.96 -17.78 -15.02
CA VAL A 236 -8.21 -17.35 -16.21
C VAL A 236 -8.28 -15.84 -16.40
N SER A 237 -9.45 -15.23 -16.19
CA SER A 237 -9.61 -13.76 -16.23
C SER A 237 -8.77 -13.05 -15.18
N ALA A 238 -8.80 -13.53 -13.94
CA ALA A 238 -8.01 -12.96 -12.84
C ALA A 238 -6.49 -13.14 -13.08
N LEU A 239 -6.08 -14.26 -13.67
CA LEU A 239 -4.69 -14.50 -14.08
C LEU A 239 -4.25 -13.48 -15.14
N LYS A 240 -5.07 -13.28 -16.18
CA LYS A 240 -4.82 -12.28 -17.22
C LYS A 240 -4.65 -10.88 -16.62
N ASP A 241 -5.54 -10.46 -15.73
CA ASP A 241 -5.48 -9.17 -15.08
C ASP A 241 -4.22 -9.03 -14.20
N SER A 242 -3.84 -10.10 -13.50
CA SER A 242 -2.62 -10.14 -12.68
C SER A 242 -1.35 -10.00 -13.53
N ILE A 243 -1.28 -10.66 -14.69
CA ILE A 243 -0.13 -10.57 -15.61
C ILE A 243 -0.07 -9.19 -16.29
N SER A 244 -1.22 -8.63 -16.64
CA SER A 244 -1.32 -7.30 -17.27
C SER A 244 -1.07 -6.14 -16.30
N GLY A 245 -0.83 -6.41 -15.02
CA GLY A 245 -0.67 -5.38 -13.98
C GLY A 245 -1.97 -4.66 -13.61
N VAL A 246 -3.10 -5.09 -14.15
CA VAL A 246 -4.43 -4.56 -13.84
C VAL A 246 -4.94 -5.22 -12.57
N GLY A 247 -5.32 -4.40 -11.57
CA GLY A 247 -5.88 -4.90 -10.31
C GLY A 247 -4.87 -5.36 -9.24
N GLY A 248 -3.57 -5.43 -9.55
CA GLY A 248 -2.49 -5.69 -8.58
C GLY A 248 -2.74 -6.88 -7.64
N SER A 249 -2.62 -6.66 -6.33
CA SER A 249 -2.83 -7.69 -5.31
C SER A 249 -4.27 -8.23 -5.27
N TYR A 250 -5.26 -7.45 -5.71
CA TYR A 250 -6.65 -7.87 -5.78
C TYR A 250 -6.87 -8.93 -6.87
N ALA A 251 -6.32 -8.75 -8.07
CA ALA A 251 -6.38 -9.74 -9.15
C ALA A 251 -5.71 -11.06 -8.73
N ARG A 252 -4.57 -10.97 -8.05
CA ARG A 252 -3.88 -12.15 -7.51
C ARG A 252 -4.72 -12.90 -6.47
N GLN A 253 -5.38 -12.17 -5.57
CA GLN A 253 -6.27 -12.79 -4.58
C GLN A 253 -7.53 -13.40 -5.20
N GLN A 254 -8.09 -12.76 -6.22
CA GLN A 254 -9.19 -13.32 -7.02
C GLN A 254 -8.79 -14.64 -7.70
N TYR A 255 -7.60 -14.67 -8.30
CA TYR A 255 -7.04 -15.89 -8.87
C TYR A 255 -6.91 -17.00 -7.83
N GLU A 256 -6.30 -16.72 -6.68
CA GLU A 256 -6.10 -17.71 -5.62
C GLU A 256 -7.43 -18.29 -5.10
N ASN A 257 -8.42 -17.42 -4.86
CA ASN A 257 -9.74 -17.83 -4.41
C ASN A 257 -10.44 -18.70 -5.46
N ALA A 258 -10.37 -18.32 -6.75
CA ALA A 258 -10.96 -19.09 -7.85
C ALA A 258 -10.26 -20.45 -8.00
N TYR A 259 -8.93 -20.47 -7.90
CA TYR A 259 -8.12 -21.68 -7.95
C TYR A 259 -8.50 -22.69 -6.85
N GLN A 260 -8.62 -22.23 -5.60
CA GLN A 260 -9.02 -23.08 -4.49
C GLN A 260 -10.44 -23.64 -4.70
N THR A 261 -11.37 -22.80 -5.17
CA THR A 261 -12.76 -23.25 -5.46
C THR A 261 -12.80 -24.26 -6.60
N VAL A 262 -12.06 -24.04 -7.68
CA VAL A 262 -11.96 -25.00 -8.80
C VAL A 262 -11.42 -26.32 -8.31
N LYS A 263 -10.35 -26.32 -7.51
CA LYS A 263 -9.75 -27.53 -6.95
C LYS A 263 -10.71 -28.33 -6.08
N GLU A 264 -11.43 -27.67 -5.17
CA GLU A 264 -12.39 -28.33 -4.28
C GLU A 264 -13.59 -28.90 -5.04
N LEU A 265 -14.15 -28.13 -6.00
CA LEU A 265 -15.26 -28.61 -6.83
C LEU A 265 -14.84 -29.81 -7.69
N GLN A 266 -13.63 -29.76 -8.27
CA GLN A 266 -13.06 -30.86 -9.06
C GLN A 266 -12.96 -32.14 -8.23
N GLU A 267 -12.48 -32.06 -7.00
CA GLU A 267 -12.39 -33.18 -6.07
C GLU A 267 -13.80 -33.72 -5.71
N CYS A 268 -14.73 -32.84 -5.33
CA CYS A 268 -16.09 -33.22 -4.97
C CYS A 268 -16.84 -33.90 -6.12
N ILE A 269 -16.74 -33.35 -7.34
CA ILE A 269 -17.37 -33.93 -8.53
C ILE A 269 -16.77 -35.31 -8.84
N SER A 270 -15.43 -35.43 -8.79
CA SER A 270 -14.75 -36.71 -9.04
C SER A 270 -15.13 -37.80 -8.05
N VAL A 271 -15.22 -37.46 -6.76
CA VAL A 271 -15.66 -38.36 -5.70
C VAL A 271 -17.12 -38.78 -5.92
N TYR A 272 -18.01 -37.83 -6.26
CA TYR A 272 -19.43 -38.13 -6.50
C TYR A 272 -19.61 -39.05 -7.73
N ILE A 273 -18.90 -38.78 -8.83
CA ILE A 273 -18.90 -39.63 -10.01
C ILE A 273 -18.39 -41.05 -9.69
N THR A 274 -17.35 -41.17 -8.87
CA THR A 274 -16.84 -42.47 -8.42
C THR A 274 -17.89 -43.25 -7.62
N LYS A 275 -18.61 -42.58 -6.73
CA LYS A 275 -19.74 -43.19 -6.00
C LYS A 275 -20.85 -43.64 -6.95
N LEU A 276 -21.15 -42.84 -7.99
CA LEU A 276 -22.16 -43.15 -8.99
C LEU A 276 -21.78 -44.40 -9.79
N PHE A 277 -20.54 -44.56 -10.21
CA PHE A 277 -20.04 -45.79 -10.82
C PHE A 277 -20.15 -47.01 -9.88
N SER A 278 -19.75 -46.80 -8.61
CA SER A 278 -19.79 -47.87 -7.60
C SER A 278 -21.19 -48.33 -7.27
N SER A 279 -22.23 -47.58 -7.58
CA SER A 279 -23.62 -47.95 -7.35
C SER A 279 -24.10 -49.14 -8.23
N GLY A 280 -23.42 -49.37 -9.34
CA GLY A 280 -23.79 -50.41 -10.31
C GLY A 280 -25.13 -50.18 -11.05
N MET A 281 -25.73 -48.98 -10.91
CA MET A 281 -27.06 -48.65 -11.41
C MET A 281 -27.02 -48.00 -12.80
N LEU A 282 -25.84 -47.65 -13.32
CA LEU A 282 -25.66 -47.02 -14.61
C LEU A 282 -25.85 -48.03 -15.76
N THR A 283 -26.55 -47.63 -16.81
CA THR A 283 -26.54 -48.35 -18.07
C THR A 283 -25.18 -48.14 -18.78
N GLU A 284 -24.86 -48.90 -19.81
CA GLU A 284 -23.63 -48.77 -20.56
C GLU A 284 -23.49 -47.37 -21.13
N GLN A 285 -24.50 -46.79 -21.76
CA GLN A 285 -24.52 -45.44 -22.32
C GLN A 285 -24.37 -44.39 -21.21
N GLN A 286 -24.99 -44.56 -20.03
CA GLN A 286 -24.81 -43.64 -18.89
C GLN A 286 -23.41 -43.72 -18.32
N SER A 287 -22.81 -44.90 -18.29
CA SER A 287 -21.43 -45.08 -17.84
C SER A 287 -20.44 -44.34 -18.74
N GLU A 288 -20.63 -44.42 -20.06
CA GLU A 288 -19.81 -43.69 -21.02
C GLU A 288 -19.94 -42.17 -20.89
N GLN A 289 -21.18 -41.65 -20.74
CA GLN A 289 -21.40 -40.23 -20.50
C GLN A 289 -20.78 -39.77 -19.18
N THR A 290 -20.91 -40.55 -18.10
CA THR A 290 -20.37 -40.25 -16.80
C THR A 290 -18.84 -40.28 -16.81
N ALA A 291 -18.22 -41.18 -17.57
CA ALA A 291 -16.78 -41.20 -17.83
C ALA A 291 -16.31 -39.93 -18.58
N GLY A 292 -17.13 -39.47 -19.54
CA GLY A 292 -16.91 -38.19 -20.22
C GLY A 292 -16.92 -37.00 -19.25
N PHE A 293 -17.85 -36.97 -18.29
CA PHE A 293 -17.87 -35.92 -17.22
C PHE A 293 -16.61 -35.96 -16.38
N LEU A 294 -16.16 -37.15 -15.96
CA LEU A 294 -14.93 -37.30 -15.19
C LEU A 294 -13.70 -36.82 -15.96
N PHE A 295 -13.64 -37.17 -17.25
CA PHE A 295 -12.55 -36.72 -18.14
C PHE A 295 -12.51 -35.19 -18.22
N VAL A 296 -13.66 -34.55 -18.50
CA VAL A 296 -13.73 -33.07 -18.56
C VAL A 296 -13.36 -32.44 -17.21
N THR A 297 -13.91 -32.95 -16.11
CA THR A 297 -13.61 -32.47 -14.76
C THR A 297 -12.12 -32.49 -14.44
N ASN A 298 -11.42 -33.53 -14.85
CA ASN A 298 -9.97 -33.67 -14.57
C ASN A 298 -9.06 -32.85 -15.52
N ASN A 299 -9.60 -32.28 -16.60
CA ASN A 299 -8.86 -31.50 -17.58
C ASN A 299 -9.21 -30.00 -17.59
N ILE A 300 -10.09 -29.54 -16.71
CA ILE A 300 -10.33 -28.13 -16.44
C ILE A 300 -9.34 -27.63 -15.40
#